data_570f787fdee7d5843cc6ea046f184d6e
#
_entry.id   570f787fdee7d5843cc6ea046f184d6e
#
_cell.length_a   1.000
_cell.length_b   1.000
_cell.length_c   1.000
_cell.angle_alpha   90.00
_cell.angle_beta   90.00
_cell.angle_gamma   90.00
#
_symmetry.space_group_name_H-M   'P 1'
#
loop_
_entity.id
_entity.type
_entity.pdbx_description
1 polymer ?
#
loop_
_entity_poly.entity_id
_entity_poly.type
_entity_poly.pdbx_seq_one_letter_code
_entity_poly.pdbx_strand_id
1 'polypeptide(L)'
;MRNLLLPAAILLALSLSACSGNDNAPADGADATAAADAGQDAGADAAANGEAGELVVYTSRNEQLVKPLFDRYTEETGVEITYMTDKAPPLMERLKAEGSRTPADVFITVDAGNLWQAANMDLLQPIESEVLEANIPENLQDPENRWFGLSVRARTIIHNPERAPASELSTYEDLADPKWKGRLCLRTSGAVYNQSLVATMMATLGEEETERVVKGWVENLAAPPMGNDNAVIEAIASGRCDVGITNTYYLGRALKQDPELPVTVFWPNQAEGGRGVHVNVSGAGVVKHSDQPEAAQAFIEWLSGGTAQELFAGENLEYPANPEIPMADLISEWGEYRQDLINVSQAGAMQAEAVKLMDRAGYN
;
A
#
# COMPACT_ATOMS: atom_id res chain seq x y z
N MET A 1 -49.39 1.21 -31.17
CA MET A 1 -50.05 -0.10 -31.28
C MET A 1 -49.27 -1.00 -30.33
N ARG A 2 -49.77 -1.17 -29.11
CA ARG A 2 -50.54 -2.36 -28.64
C ARG A 2 -49.65 -3.61 -28.65
N ASN A 3 -49.43 -4.38 -27.63
CA ASN A 3 -50.04 -4.73 -26.35
C ASN A 3 -49.06 -5.66 -25.64
N LEU A 4 -48.88 -5.58 -24.31
CA LEU A 4 -49.51 -6.44 -23.28
C LEU A 4 -49.00 -7.90 -23.32
N LEU A 5 -48.55 -8.56 -22.24
CA LEU A 5 -49.11 -8.85 -20.93
C LEU A 5 -48.08 -9.67 -20.07
N LEU A 6 -48.04 -9.38 -18.79
CA LEU A 6 -47.71 -10.26 -17.65
C LEU A 6 -48.84 -11.29 -17.45
N PRO A 7 -48.86 -12.18 -16.40
CA PRO A 7 -47.86 -12.72 -15.46
C PRO A 7 -48.00 -14.24 -15.22
N ALA A 8 -47.19 -14.86 -14.35
CA ALA A 8 -47.64 -15.97 -13.50
C ALA A 8 -46.72 -16.19 -12.28
N ALA A 9 -47.35 -16.03 -11.14
CA ALA A 9 -46.88 -16.45 -9.82
C ALA A 9 -47.45 -17.82 -9.47
N ILE A 10 -46.76 -18.65 -8.69
CA ILE A 10 -47.27 -19.77 -7.86
C ILE A 10 -46.17 -20.06 -6.85
N LEU A 11 -46.26 -19.72 -5.56
CA LEU A 11 -46.87 -20.33 -4.38
C LEU A 11 -46.17 -21.60 -3.85
N LEU A 12 -45.54 -21.44 -2.71
CA LEU A 12 -45.75 -22.06 -1.38
C LEU A 12 -45.65 -23.59 -1.22
N ALA A 13 -44.74 -24.05 -0.37
CA ALA A 13 -45.08 -25.05 0.67
C ALA A 13 -44.06 -25.06 1.82
N LEU A 14 -44.56 -24.74 3.00
CA LEU A 14 -43.96 -25.02 4.31
C LEU A 14 -44.02 -26.53 4.61
N SER A 15 -43.01 -27.06 5.33
CA SER A 15 -43.26 -28.14 6.26
C SER A 15 -42.29 -28.05 7.47
N LEU A 16 -42.91 -27.77 8.62
CA LEU A 16 -42.39 -28.01 9.95
C LEU A 16 -42.34 -29.52 10.23
N SER A 17 -41.35 -29.99 10.97
CA SER A 17 -41.55 -31.06 11.95
C SER A 17 -40.50 -30.96 13.05
N ALA A 18 -41.01 -30.92 14.24
CA ALA A 18 -40.34 -30.85 15.54
C ALA A 18 -40.25 -32.24 16.21
N CYS A 19 -39.63 -32.23 17.39
CA CYS A 19 -39.60 -33.23 18.48
C CYS A 19 -38.43 -34.24 18.45
N SER A 20 -37.76 -34.51 19.49
CA SER A 20 -37.72 -34.33 20.92
C SER A 20 -36.85 -35.42 21.53
N GLY A 21 -36.09 -35.07 22.55
CA GLY A 21 -35.93 -35.74 23.83
C GLY A 21 -34.94 -36.92 23.89
N ASN A 22 -34.19 -37.15 24.81
CA ASN A 22 -34.12 -36.97 26.24
C ASN A 22 -32.93 -37.81 26.80
N ASP A 23 -32.23 -37.27 27.78
CA ASP A 23 -31.66 -37.87 28.99
C ASP A 23 -30.80 -39.15 28.98
N ASN A 24 -29.57 -39.10 29.51
CA ASN A 24 -29.20 -39.56 30.87
C ASN A 24 -27.67 -39.66 31.01
N ALA A 25 -27.15 -39.00 32.06
CA ALA A 25 -25.99 -39.39 32.80
C ALA A 25 -26.38 -40.55 33.80
N PRO A 26 -25.52 -41.15 34.60
CA PRO A 26 -24.24 -40.68 35.18
C PRO A 26 -23.13 -41.76 35.45
N ALA A 27 -22.01 -41.25 35.96
CA ALA A 27 -21.23 -41.69 37.13
C ALA A 27 -20.03 -42.66 36.99
N ASP A 28 -18.97 -42.18 37.60
CA ASP A 28 -18.02 -42.74 38.56
C ASP A 28 -16.77 -43.47 38.10
N GLY A 29 -15.67 -42.96 38.66
CA GLY A 29 -14.71 -43.75 39.38
C GLY A 29 -13.23 -43.43 39.15
N ALA A 30 -12.71 -42.55 40.00
CA ALA A 30 -11.51 -42.65 40.82
C ALA A 30 -10.17 -43.15 40.23
N ASP A 31 -9.19 -42.34 40.31
CA ASP A 31 -8.05 -42.25 41.27
C ASP A 31 -6.70 -42.81 40.80
N ALA A 32 -5.69 -42.04 41.07
CA ALA A 32 -4.35 -42.26 41.53
C ALA A 32 -3.17 -41.72 40.69
N THR A 33 -2.69 -40.57 41.15
CA THR A 33 -1.30 -40.22 41.56
C THR A 33 -0.10 -40.72 40.75
N ALA A 34 0.75 -39.75 40.29
CA ALA A 34 2.12 -39.45 40.74
C ALA A 34 2.79 -38.46 39.76
N ALA A 35 3.07 -37.31 40.21
CA ALA A 35 4.31 -36.62 40.59
C ALA A 35 5.39 -36.44 39.53
N ALA A 36 5.58 -35.12 39.23
CA ALA A 36 6.80 -34.34 39.08
C ALA A 36 7.76 -34.67 37.92
N ASP A 37 7.92 -33.68 37.03
CA ASP A 37 9.17 -32.93 37.01
C ASP A 37 8.97 -31.56 36.29
N ALA A 38 9.73 -30.57 36.80
CA ALA A 38 9.64 -29.19 36.45
C ALA A 38 10.46 -28.90 35.19
N GLY A 39 9.83 -28.23 34.21
CA GLY A 39 10.51 -27.54 33.14
C GLY A 39 9.83 -26.18 32.98
N GLN A 40 10.46 -25.15 33.56
CA GLN A 40 10.08 -23.76 33.35
C GLN A 40 10.28 -23.39 31.88
N ASP A 41 9.21 -23.13 31.19
CA ASP A 41 9.22 -22.30 29.97
C ASP A 41 8.48 -21.01 30.34
N ALA A 42 9.28 -19.93 30.41
CA ALA A 42 8.79 -18.60 30.69
C ALA A 42 8.52 -17.91 29.38
N GLY A 43 7.29 -17.53 29.16
CA GLY A 43 7.01 -16.54 28.14
C GLY A 43 5.82 -16.82 27.27
N ALA A 44 4.61 -16.60 27.76
CA ALA A 44 3.44 -16.17 27.00
C ALA A 44 2.20 -16.22 27.91
N ASP A 45 2.07 -15.25 28.80
CA ASP A 45 0.82 -15.02 29.53
C ASP A 45 0.67 -13.50 29.72
N ALA A 46 0.26 -12.84 28.64
CA ALA A 46 -0.32 -11.51 28.72
C ALA A 46 -1.44 -11.38 27.69
N ALA A 47 -2.39 -12.31 27.72
CA ALA A 47 -3.63 -12.12 26.98
C ALA A 47 -4.73 -12.96 27.64
N ALA A 48 -5.40 -12.40 28.62
CA ALA A 48 -6.78 -12.79 28.96
C ALA A 48 -7.30 -11.93 30.09
N ASN A 49 -8.13 -10.99 29.76
CA ASN A 49 -9.36 -10.52 30.41
C ASN A 49 -9.58 -9.04 30.11
N GLY A 50 -9.84 -8.74 28.85
CA GLY A 50 -10.50 -7.51 28.41
C GLY A 50 -11.59 -7.92 27.45
N GLU A 51 -12.74 -7.31 27.52
CA GLU A 51 -13.75 -7.39 26.46
C GLU A 51 -13.05 -7.15 25.13
N ALA A 52 -13.35 -7.99 24.10
CA ALA A 52 -12.80 -7.81 22.77
C ALA A 52 -13.04 -6.35 22.35
N GLY A 53 -11.94 -5.58 22.22
CA GLY A 53 -12.02 -4.18 21.88
C GLY A 53 -12.46 -3.97 20.43
N GLU A 54 -12.93 -2.77 20.11
CA GLU A 54 -13.19 -2.34 18.73
C GLU A 54 -12.19 -1.24 18.40
N LEU A 55 -11.55 -1.32 17.22
CA LEU A 55 -10.72 -0.25 16.67
C LEU A 55 -11.38 0.36 15.44
N VAL A 56 -11.36 1.67 15.34
CA VAL A 56 -11.88 2.42 14.19
C VAL A 56 -10.75 2.89 13.29
N VAL A 57 -10.76 2.42 12.04
CA VAL A 57 -9.72 2.70 11.05
C VAL A 57 -10.24 3.62 9.95
N TYR A 58 -9.62 4.77 9.74
CA TYR A 58 -9.83 5.58 8.54
C TYR A 58 -8.76 5.24 7.51
N THR A 59 -9.17 4.81 6.32
CA THR A 59 -8.21 4.34 5.32
C THR A 59 -8.49 4.84 3.91
N SER A 60 -7.43 5.23 3.20
CA SER A 60 -7.51 5.56 1.78
C SER A 60 -7.18 4.38 0.86
N ARG A 61 -6.95 3.20 1.42
CA ARG A 61 -6.77 1.98 0.62
C ARG A 61 -8.12 1.41 0.20
N ASN A 62 -8.14 0.76 -0.96
CA ASN A 62 -9.31 0.04 -1.42
C ASN A 62 -9.68 -1.08 -0.43
N GLU A 63 -10.97 -1.20 -0.13
CA GLU A 63 -11.51 -2.19 0.81
C GLU A 63 -11.01 -3.61 0.53
N GLN A 64 -11.03 -4.04 -0.72
CA GLN A 64 -10.56 -5.37 -1.14
C GLN A 64 -9.08 -5.67 -0.78
N LEU A 65 -8.28 -4.63 -0.51
CA LEU A 65 -6.85 -4.77 -0.17
C LEU A 65 -6.61 -4.74 1.35
N VAL A 66 -7.53 -4.19 2.12
CA VAL A 66 -7.36 -4.04 3.58
C VAL A 66 -8.27 -4.98 4.38
N LYS A 67 -9.45 -5.31 3.84
CA LYS A 67 -10.40 -6.18 4.53
C LYS A 67 -9.79 -7.55 4.92
N PRO A 68 -9.02 -8.24 4.06
CA PRO A 68 -8.37 -9.49 4.47
C PRO A 68 -7.41 -9.34 5.66
N LEU A 69 -6.73 -8.19 5.77
CA LEU A 69 -5.84 -7.87 6.90
C LEU A 69 -6.67 -7.65 8.18
N PHE A 70 -7.76 -6.91 8.08
CA PHE A 70 -8.63 -6.61 9.22
C PHE A 70 -9.33 -7.86 9.74
N ASP A 71 -9.88 -8.67 8.82
CA ASP A 71 -10.51 -9.95 9.18
C ASP A 71 -9.49 -10.87 9.87
N ARG A 72 -8.27 -10.93 9.37
CA ARG A 72 -7.19 -11.76 9.95
C ARG A 72 -6.77 -11.28 11.33
N TYR A 73 -6.63 -9.98 11.54
CA TYR A 73 -6.34 -9.40 12.84
C TYR A 73 -7.45 -9.75 13.86
N THR A 74 -8.71 -9.59 13.46
CA THR A 74 -9.86 -9.94 14.29
C THR A 74 -9.88 -11.44 14.63
N GLU A 75 -9.58 -12.31 13.66
CA GLU A 75 -9.49 -13.76 13.90
C GLU A 75 -8.39 -14.12 14.93
N GLU A 76 -7.25 -13.46 14.87
CA GLU A 76 -6.10 -13.75 15.74
C GLU A 76 -6.23 -13.14 17.14
N THR A 77 -6.84 -11.96 17.26
CA THR A 77 -6.82 -11.19 18.51
C THR A 77 -8.18 -11.05 19.17
N GLY A 78 -9.27 -11.28 18.43
CA GLY A 78 -10.64 -11.00 18.88
C GLY A 78 -11.02 -9.51 18.84
N VAL A 79 -10.11 -8.60 18.46
CA VAL A 79 -10.40 -7.16 18.33
C VAL A 79 -11.12 -6.92 17.01
N GLU A 80 -12.31 -6.32 17.07
CA GLU A 80 -13.08 -5.96 15.87
C GLU A 80 -12.51 -4.69 15.21
N ILE A 81 -12.44 -4.69 13.87
CA ILE A 81 -12.03 -3.52 13.10
C ILE A 81 -13.23 -2.94 12.36
N THR A 82 -13.69 -1.78 12.80
CA THR A 82 -14.63 -0.95 12.05
C THR A 82 -13.83 0.05 11.20
N TYR A 83 -14.20 0.23 9.94
CA TYR A 83 -13.41 1.09 9.06
C TYR A 83 -14.25 1.95 8.12
N MET A 84 -13.64 3.08 7.73
CA MET A 84 -14.16 3.98 6.71
C MET A 84 -13.16 4.14 5.59
N THR A 85 -13.64 4.00 4.34
CA THR A 85 -12.81 4.20 3.15
C THR A 85 -13.20 5.47 2.40
N ASP A 86 -12.21 6.31 2.10
CA ASP A 86 -12.34 7.48 1.21
C ASP A 86 -10.92 7.87 0.73
N LYS A 87 -10.80 8.90 -0.10
CA LYS A 87 -9.51 9.48 -0.48
C LYS A 87 -8.83 10.12 0.74
N ALA A 88 -7.49 10.14 0.75
CA ALA A 88 -6.73 10.66 1.89
C ALA A 88 -7.08 12.13 2.26
N PRO A 89 -7.18 13.09 1.33
CA PRO A 89 -7.50 14.46 1.69
C PRO A 89 -8.86 14.63 2.40
N PRO A 90 -9.99 14.07 1.92
CA PRO A 90 -11.26 14.08 2.65
C PRO A 90 -11.18 13.48 4.06
N LEU A 91 -10.46 12.34 4.22
CA LEU A 91 -10.28 11.72 5.54
C LEU A 91 -9.48 12.61 6.49
N MET A 92 -8.42 13.25 6.02
CA MET A 92 -7.64 14.20 6.83
C MET A 92 -8.48 15.41 7.25
N GLU A 93 -9.26 16.00 6.35
CA GLU A 93 -10.16 17.10 6.69
C GLU A 93 -11.25 16.67 7.67
N ARG A 94 -11.71 15.42 7.56
CA ARG A 94 -12.66 14.84 8.51
C ARG A 94 -12.04 14.69 9.89
N LEU A 95 -10.85 14.08 10.02
CA LEU A 95 -10.12 13.98 11.29
C LEU A 95 -9.93 15.35 11.94
N LYS A 96 -9.55 16.35 11.14
CA LYS A 96 -9.38 17.73 11.60
C LYS A 96 -10.69 18.34 12.10
N ALA A 97 -11.81 18.11 11.39
CA ALA A 97 -13.12 18.63 11.76
C ALA A 97 -13.68 17.94 13.02
N GLU A 98 -13.46 16.66 13.18
CA GLU A 98 -13.86 15.89 14.35
C GLU A 98 -13.02 16.27 15.59
N GLY A 99 -11.71 16.53 15.41
CA GLY A 99 -10.79 16.91 16.48
C GLY A 99 -10.80 15.89 17.62
N SER A 100 -10.95 16.36 18.86
CA SER A 100 -10.99 15.48 20.05
C SER A 100 -12.25 14.61 20.17
N ARG A 101 -13.15 14.66 19.21
CA ARG A 101 -14.36 13.83 19.15
C ARG A 101 -14.31 12.81 18.02
N THR A 102 -13.17 12.68 17.39
CA THR A 102 -13.01 11.64 16.35
C THR A 102 -13.20 10.26 16.97
N PRO A 103 -13.92 9.35 16.31
CA PRO A 103 -13.94 7.95 16.72
C PRO A 103 -12.74 7.18 16.19
N ALA A 104 -11.91 7.76 15.32
CA ALA A 104 -10.85 7.05 14.63
C ALA A 104 -9.62 6.86 15.52
N ASP A 105 -9.10 5.62 15.53
CA ASP A 105 -7.90 5.23 16.25
C ASP A 105 -6.68 5.18 15.34
N VAL A 106 -6.86 4.67 14.12
CA VAL A 106 -5.77 4.47 13.16
C VAL A 106 -6.10 5.16 11.83
N PHE A 107 -5.13 5.86 11.29
CA PHE A 107 -5.18 6.39 9.92
C PHE A 107 -4.24 5.59 9.03
N ILE A 108 -4.77 4.94 7.99
CA ILE A 108 -4.00 4.18 7.00
C ILE A 108 -4.14 4.85 5.63
N THR A 109 -3.02 5.17 4.99
CA THR A 109 -3.08 5.79 3.67
C THR A 109 -1.98 5.29 2.74
N VAL A 110 -2.22 5.47 1.45
CA VAL A 110 -1.20 5.30 0.42
C VAL A 110 -0.38 6.57 0.28
N ASP A 111 0.91 6.41 0.00
CA ASP A 111 1.86 7.46 -0.27
C ASP A 111 2.37 8.22 0.97
N ALA A 112 3.69 8.24 1.12
CA ALA A 112 4.36 8.95 2.22
C ALA A 112 4.03 10.45 2.24
N GLY A 113 3.70 11.04 1.10
CA GLY A 113 3.24 12.43 1.03
C GLY A 113 1.96 12.68 1.81
N ASN A 114 0.99 11.76 1.73
CA ASN A 114 -0.24 11.85 2.53
C ASN A 114 0.01 11.61 4.02
N LEU A 115 0.90 10.65 4.37
CA LEU A 115 1.29 10.39 5.75
C LEU A 115 1.98 11.60 6.37
N TRP A 116 2.95 12.17 5.64
CA TRP A 116 3.63 13.41 6.03
C TRP A 116 2.63 14.55 6.23
N GLN A 117 1.68 14.72 5.31
CA GLN A 117 0.66 15.76 5.40
C GLN A 117 -0.22 15.56 6.64
N ALA A 118 -0.65 14.34 6.93
CA ALA A 118 -1.42 14.05 8.15
C ALA A 118 -0.64 14.40 9.42
N ALA A 119 0.64 14.03 9.47
CA ALA A 119 1.54 14.37 10.57
C ALA A 119 1.75 15.89 10.69
N ASN A 120 1.98 16.59 9.56
CA ASN A 120 2.15 18.04 9.51
C ASN A 120 0.87 18.84 9.88
N MET A 121 -0.30 18.24 9.68
CA MET A 121 -1.59 18.79 10.13
C MET A 121 -1.88 18.47 11.60
N ASP A 122 -0.94 17.85 12.32
CA ASP A 122 -1.06 17.47 13.73
C ASP A 122 -2.23 16.49 13.99
N LEU A 123 -2.47 15.55 13.03
CA LEU A 123 -3.53 14.56 13.11
C LEU A 123 -3.07 13.22 13.68
N LEU A 124 -1.76 13.00 13.77
CA LEU A 124 -1.13 11.77 14.24
C LEU A 124 -0.31 12.06 15.51
N GLN A 125 -0.21 11.08 16.39
CA GLN A 125 0.66 11.12 17.56
C GLN A 125 1.87 10.22 17.38
N PRO A 126 3.01 10.52 18.04
CA PRO A 126 4.19 9.67 18.03
C PRO A 126 3.90 8.31 18.67
N ILE A 127 4.53 7.27 18.14
CA ILE A 127 4.50 5.90 18.67
C ILE A 127 5.94 5.55 19.07
N GLU A 128 6.14 5.10 20.30
CA GLU A 128 7.40 4.51 20.73
C GLU A 128 7.23 2.98 20.71
N SER A 129 7.92 2.32 19.77
CA SER A 129 7.79 0.87 19.58
C SER A 129 9.09 0.27 19.05
N GLU A 130 9.76 -0.51 19.87
CA GLU A 130 10.93 -1.30 19.47
C GLU A 130 10.58 -2.29 18.34
N VAL A 131 9.33 -2.78 18.28
CA VAL A 131 8.85 -3.71 17.25
C VAL A 131 8.80 -3.00 15.90
N LEU A 132 8.21 -1.80 15.84
CA LEU A 132 8.11 -1.04 14.58
C LEU A 132 9.48 -0.58 14.11
N GLU A 133 10.35 -0.13 15.01
CA GLU A 133 11.72 0.29 14.69
C GLU A 133 12.58 -0.88 14.18
N ALA A 134 12.35 -2.09 14.70
CA ALA A 134 13.05 -3.30 14.22
C ALA A 134 12.51 -3.78 12.86
N ASN A 135 11.21 -3.71 12.64
CA ASN A 135 10.56 -4.27 11.45
C ASN A 135 10.60 -3.31 10.24
N ILE A 136 10.67 -2.01 10.47
CA ILE A 136 10.54 -1.00 9.40
C ILE A 136 11.84 -0.21 9.27
N PRO A 137 12.50 -0.21 8.11
CA PRO A 137 13.70 0.59 7.86
C PRO A 137 13.47 2.10 8.11
N GLU A 138 14.46 2.77 8.68
CA GLU A 138 14.40 4.19 9.07
C GLU A 138 13.97 5.13 7.91
N ASN A 139 14.37 4.82 6.69
CA ASN A 139 13.98 5.61 5.52
C ASN A 139 12.51 5.45 5.12
N LEU A 140 11.79 4.49 5.70
CA LEU A 140 10.37 4.20 5.43
C LEU A 140 9.43 4.62 6.57
N GLN A 141 9.91 5.41 7.52
CA GLN A 141 9.15 5.89 8.66
C GLN A 141 9.31 7.41 8.86
N ASP A 142 8.40 7.98 9.62
CA ASP A 142 8.49 9.40 10.02
C ASP A 142 9.67 9.62 10.96
N PRO A 143 10.51 10.64 10.75
CA PRO A 143 11.61 10.97 11.67
C PRO A 143 11.19 11.25 13.12
N GLU A 144 9.90 11.55 13.35
CA GLU A 144 9.30 11.79 14.68
C GLU A 144 8.36 10.64 15.09
N ASN A 145 8.45 9.47 14.46
CA ASN A 145 7.70 8.25 14.77
C ASN A 145 6.16 8.40 14.76
N ARG A 146 5.60 9.35 14.01
CA ARG A 146 4.15 9.57 13.91
C ARG A 146 3.46 8.65 12.91
N TRP A 147 4.21 8.02 12.00
CA TRP A 147 3.72 7.03 11.05
C TRP A 147 4.84 6.09 10.59
N PHE A 148 4.44 4.89 10.18
CA PHE A 148 5.33 3.83 9.72
C PHE A 148 4.83 3.27 8.38
N GLY A 149 5.78 3.02 7.46
CA GLY A 149 5.51 2.33 6.20
C GLY A 149 5.23 0.85 6.44
N LEU A 150 4.15 0.34 5.89
CA LEU A 150 3.70 -1.05 6.09
C LEU A 150 3.82 -1.90 4.83
N SER A 151 3.84 -1.30 3.67
CA SER A 151 4.13 -1.96 2.42
C SER A 151 4.86 -1.01 1.48
N VAL A 152 5.73 -1.55 0.64
CA VAL A 152 6.56 -0.78 -0.28
C VAL A 152 6.13 -1.04 -1.71
N ARG A 153 6.14 0.00 -2.53
CA ARG A 153 5.96 -0.08 -3.97
C ARG A 153 7.10 0.64 -4.67
N ALA A 154 7.64 0.02 -5.68
CA ALA A 154 8.56 0.69 -6.59
C ALA A 154 7.76 1.37 -7.70
N ARG A 155 8.05 2.65 -7.97
CA ARG A 155 7.58 3.32 -9.16
C ARG A 155 8.71 3.30 -10.17
N THR A 156 8.62 2.39 -11.12
CA THR A 156 9.73 2.03 -12.00
C THR A 156 9.42 2.27 -13.46
N ILE A 157 10.44 2.17 -14.30
CA ILE A 157 10.27 2.15 -15.75
C ILE A 157 9.71 0.77 -16.14
N ILE A 158 8.71 0.77 -17.00
CA ILE A 158 8.23 -0.41 -17.71
C ILE A 158 8.42 -0.23 -19.20
N HIS A 159 8.69 -1.31 -19.93
CA HIS A 159 8.99 -1.23 -21.35
C HIS A 159 8.58 -2.48 -22.12
N ASN A 160 8.40 -2.35 -23.41
CA ASN A 160 8.33 -3.50 -24.32
C ASN A 160 9.75 -3.90 -24.70
N PRO A 161 10.22 -5.11 -24.39
CA PRO A 161 11.63 -5.50 -24.60
C PRO A 161 12.06 -5.59 -26.05
N GLU A 162 11.11 -5.77 -27.00
CA GLU A 162 11.43 -5.83 -28.43
C GLU A 162 11.59 -4.43 -29.04
N ARG A 163 10.79 -3.43 -28.59
CA ARG A 163 10.81 -2.08 -29.15
C ARG A 163 11.73 -1.13 -28.40
N ALA A 164 11.94 -1.36 -27.13
CA ALA A 164 12.86 -0.63 -26.26
C ALA A 164 13.66 -1.61 -25.42
N PRO A 165 14.71 -2.23 -25.93
CA PRO A 165 15.52 -3.17 -25.17
C PRO A 165 16.16 -2.50 -23.95
N ALA A 166 16.38 -3.26 -22.87
CA ALA A 166 16.94 -2.76 -21.61
C ALA A 166 18.27 -2.01 -21.79
N SER A 167 19.04 -2.33 -22.84
CA SER A 167 20.31 -1.67 -23.17
C SER A 167 20.14 -0.19 -23.62
N GLU A 168 18.93 0.25 -23.98
CA GLU A 168 18.61 1.65 -24.27
C GLU A 168 18.21 2.45 -23.04
N LEU A 169 17.91 1.78 -21.91
CA LEU A 169 17.41 2.36 -20.68
C LEU A 169 18.52 2.55 -19.64
N SER A 170 18.42 3.55 -18.78
CA SER A 170 19.39 3.79 -17.71
C SER A 170 18.77 4.42 -16.46
N THR A 171 18.26 5.62 -16.53
CA THR A 171 17.73 6.41 -15.41
C THR A 171 16.37 7.02 -15.73
N TYR A 172 15.68 7.56 -14.72
CA TYR A 172 14.47 8.37 -14.97
C TYR A 172 14.83 9.61 -15.79
N GLU A 173 15.99 10.20 -15.55
CA GLU A 173 16.51 11.39 -16.24
C GLU A 173 16.75 11.12 -17.72
N ASP A 174 17.21 9.93 -18.04
CA ASP A 174 17.44 9.50 -19.43
C ASP A 174 16.16 9.49 -20.30
N LEU A 175 14.99 9.34 -19.69
CA LEU A 175 13.72 9.43 -20.40
C LEU A 175 13.43 10.84 -20.94
N ALA A 176 14.20 11.85 -20.54
CA ALA A 176 14.19 13.19 -21.13
C ALA A 176 15.04 13.31 -22.41
N ASP A 177 15.84 12.28 -22.75
CA ASP A 177 16.63 12.29 -23.99
C ASP A 177 15.71 12.26 -25.23
N PRO A 178 16.01 13.05 -26.27
CA PRO A 178 15.23 13.06 -27.52
C PRO A 178 15.08 11.71 -28.22
N LYS A 179 15.90 10.70 -27.92
CA LYS A 179 15.74 9.33 -28.42
C LYS A 179 14.39 8.71 -28.05
N TRP A 180 13.75 9.23 -26.99
CA TRP A 180 12.44 8.78 -26.51
C TRP A 180 11.26 9.55 -27.09
N LYS A 181 11.50 10.49 -28.01
CA LYS A 181 10.45 11.32 -28.61
C LYS A 181 9.36 10.46 -29.29
N GLY A 182 8.12 10.64 -28.83
CA GLY A 182 6.99 9.85 -29.32
C GLY A 182 6.98 8.38 -28.87
N ARG A 183 7.79 8.03 -27.85
CA ARG A 183 7.92 6.65 -27.34
C ARG A 183 7.56 6.51 -25.86
N LEU A 184 7.37 7.62 -25.12
CA LEU A 184 7.09 7.64 -23.69
C LEU A 184 5.59 7.77 -23.42
N CYS A 185 5.06 6.99 -22.49
CA CYS A 185 3.72 7.15 -21.93
C CYS A 185 3.79 7.35 -20.42
N LEU A 186 3.04 8.33 -19.94
CA LEU A 186 2.95 8.62 -18.49
C LEU A 186 1.48 8.74 -18.06
N ARG A 187 1.26 8.51 -16.77
CA ARG A 187 0.02 8.85 -16.09
C ARG A 187 -0.01 10.36 -15.81
N THR A 188 -1.20 10.94 -15.62
CA THR A 188 -1.37 12.38 -15.32
C THR A 188 -0.59 12.84 -14.08
N SER A 189 -0.20 14.11 -14.05
CA SER A 189 0.46 14.78 -12.92
C SER A 189 -0.39 14.83 -11.66
N GLY A 190 -1.72 14.74 -11.77
CA GLY A 190 -2.64 14.67 -10.64
C GLY A 190 -2.53 13.38 -9.82
N ALA A 191 -1.78 12.37 -10.29
CA ALA A 191 -1.53 11.15 -9.54
C ALA A 191 -0.47 11.40 -8.46
N VAL A 192 -0.83 11.15 -7.19
CA VAL A 192 0.08 11.31 -6.04
C VAL A 192 1.42 10.60 -6.25
N TYR A 193 1.43 9.44 -6.92
CA TYR A 193 2.63 8.67 -7.20
C TYR A 193 3.64 9.40 -8.12
N ASN A 194 3.15 10.19 -9.09
CA ASN A 194 4.00 11.04 -9.92
C ASN A 194 4.51 12.25 -9.14
N GLN A 195 3.65 12.82 -8.29
CA GLN A 195 4.02 13.94 -7.43
C GLN A 195 5.16 13.54 -6.48
N SER A 196 5.07 12.36 -5.87
CA SER A 196 6.09 11.84 -4.98
C SER A 196 7.40 11.50 -5.70
N LEU A 197 7.34 10.92 -6.90
CA LEU A 197 8.54 10.68 -7.72
C LEU A 197 9.24 12.01 -8.04
N VAL A 198 8.51 13.02 -8.53
CA VAL A 198 9.07 14.33 -8.88
C VAL A 198 9.59 15.04 -7.62
N ALA A 199 8.88 14.95 -6.49
CA ALA A 199 9.32 15.51 -5.21
C ALA A 199 10.65 14.89 -4.74
N THR A 200 10.78 13.56 -4.84
CA THR A 200 12.03 12.86 -4.53
C THR A 200 13.16 13.26 -5.48
N MET A 201 12.87 13.43 -6.77
CA MET A 201 13.85 13.95 -7.73
C MET A 201 14.28 15.38 -7.38
N MET A 202 13.36 16.25 -6.98
CA MET A 202 13.70 17.61 -6.51
C MET A 202 14.61 17.59 -5.29
N ALA A 203 14.35 16.71 -4.33
CA ALA A 203 15.17 16.56 -3.13
C ALA A 203 16.60 16.11 -3.46
N THR A 204 16.77 15.32 -4.52
CA THR A 204 18.07 14.72 -4.88
C THR A 204 18.82 15.54 -5.94
N LEU A 205 18.14 16.01 -6.98
CA LEU A 205 18.73 16.68 -8.14
C LEU A 205 18.65 18.21 -8.06
N GLY A 206 17.79 18.72 -7.17
CA GLY A 206 17.39 20.12 -7.15
C GLY A 206 16.28 20.46 -8.15
N GLU A 207 15.66 21.64 -7.95
CA GLU A 207 14.48 22.08 -8.70
C GLU A 207 14.76 22.26 -10.21
N GLU A 208 15.86 22.96 -10.55
CA GLU A 208 16.19 23.30 -11.94
C GLU A 208 16.40 22.06 -12.81
N GLU A 209 17.19 21.11 -12.32
CA GLU A 209 17.46 19.88 -13.07
C GLU A 209 16.21 19.00 -13.17
N THR A 210 15.44 18.89 -12.10
CA THR A 210 14.17 18.15 -12.11
C THR A 210 13.17 18.75 -13.13
N GLU A 211 13.06 20.09 -13.18
CA GLU A 211 12.20 20.78 -14.15
C GLU A 211 12.66 20.50 -15.58
N ARG A 212 13.97 20.52 -15.85
CA ARG A 212 14.53 20.16 -17.14
C ARG A 212 14.14 18.73 -17.55
N VAL A 213 14.27 17.78 -16.65
CA VAL A 213 13.92 16.38 -16.89
C VAL A 213 12.42 16.23 -17.15
N VAL A 214 11.57 16.81 -16.33
CA VAL A 214 10.11 16.70 -16.49
C VAL A 214 9.65 17.35 -17.81
N LYS A 215 10.24 18.48 -18.23
CA LYS A 215 10.00 19.07 -19.56
C LYS A 215 10.38 18.11 -20.68
N GLY A 216 11.53 17.45 -20.58
CA GLY A 216 11.96 16.45 -21.57
C GLY A 216 11.01 15.25 -21.61
N TRP A 217 10.48 14.80 -20.48
CA TRP A 217 9.44 13.77 -20.47
C TRP A 217 8.20 14.21 -21.24
N VAL A 218 7.72 15.46 -21.03
CA VAL A 218 6.55 16.01 -21.73
C VAL A 218 6.80 16.10 -23.24
N GLU A 219 8.00 16.53 -23.66
CA GLU A 219 8.39 16.62 -25.09
C GLU A 219 8.48 15.23 -25.76
N ASN A 220 8.72 14.17 -24.98
CA ASN A 220 8.88 12.81 -25.45
C ASN A 220 7.59 11.98 -25.41
N LEU A 221 6.48 12.54 -24.92
CA LEU A 221 5.21 11.82 -24.85
C LEU A 221 4.71 11.37 -26.22
N ALA A 222 4.33 10.08 -26.30
CA ALA A 222 3.67 9.49 -27.47
C ALA A 222 2.17 9.83 -27.52
N ALA A 223 1.60 10.18 -26.37
CA ALA A 223 0.18 10.48 -26.20
C ALA A 223 -0.01 11.41 -25.00
N PRO A 224 -1.15 12.12 -24.88
CA PRO A 224 -1.50 12.83 -23.66
C PRO A 224 -1.42 11.92 -22.43
N PRO A 225 -1.05 12.45 -21.25
CA PRO A 225 -0.99 11.69 -20.03
C PRO A 225 -2.28 10.92 -19.73
N MET A 226 -2.16 9.71 -19.21
CA MET A 226 -3.26 8.76 -19.04
C MET A 226 -3.83 8.80 -17.61
N GLY A 227 -5.09 8.38 -17.44
CA GLY A 227 -5.79 8.49 -16.17
C GLY A 227 -5.28 7.54 -15.07
N ASN A 228 -4.64 6.42 -15.45
CA ASN A 228 -4.15 5.41 -14.50
C ASN A 228 -2.98 4.61 -15.08
N ASP A 229 -2.30 3.84 -14.22
CA ASP A 229 -1.13 3.04 -14.61
C ASP A 229 -1.49 1.85 -15.52
N ASN A 230 -2.69 1.26 -15.40
CA ASN A 230 -3.14 0.18 -16.30
C ASN A 230 -3.22 0.67 -17.75
N ALA A 231 -3.73 1.90 -17.96
CA ALA A 231 -3.78 2.50 -19.31
C ALA A 231 -2.36 2.71 -19.90
N VAL A 232 -1.36 3.02 -19.07
CA VAL A 232 0.05 3.10 -19.51
C VAL A 232 0.55 1.71 -19.90
N ILE A 233 0.29 0.68 -19.11
CA ILE A 233 0.67 -0.72 -19.42
C ILE A 233 0.03 -1.17 -20.74
N GLU A 234 -1.28 -0.95 -20.91
CA GLU A 234 -2.01 -1.29 -22.13
C GLU A 234 -1.49 -0.53 -23.37
N ALA A 235 -1.11 0.75 -23.20
CA ALA A 235 -0.53 1.54 -24.26
C ALA A 235 0.83 1.00 -24.74
N ILE A 236 1.67 0.51 -23.81
CA ILE A 236 2.93 -0.14 -24.13
C ILE A 236 2.67 -1.50 -24.79
N ALA A 237 1.79 -2.32 -24.23
CA ALA A 237 1.46 -3.62 -24.79
C ALA A 237 0.95 -3.52 -26.23
N SER A 238 0.07 -2.54 -26.51
CA SER A 238 -0.51 -2.30 -27.83
C SER A 238 0.41 -1.58 -28.83
N GLY A 239 1.59 -1.14 -28.40
CA GLY A 239 2.56 -0.46 -29.26
C GLY A 239 2.29 1.04 -29.50
N ARG A 240 1.45 1.66 -28.67
CA ARG A 240 1.22 3.11 -28.71
C ARG A 240 2.43 3.91 -28.21
N CYS A 241 3.16 3.33 -27.26
CA CYS A 241 4.44 3.79 -26.76
C CYS A 241 5.35 2.58 -26.46
N ASP A 242 6.61 2.81 -26.17
CA ASP A 242 7.59 1.76 -25.94
C ASP A 242 7.99 1.63 -24.47
N VAL A 243 7.93 2.77 -23.75
CA VAL A 243 8.32 2.88 -22.34
C VAL A 243 7.30 3.72 -21.56
N GLY A 244 7.27 3.52 -20.24
CA GLY A 244 6.47 4.32 -19.33
C GLY A 244 6.95 4.18 -17.90
N ILE A 245 6.31 4.90 -16.97
CA ILE A 245 6.58 4.83 -15.53
C ILE A 245 5.29 4.41 -14.82
N THR A 246 5.34 3.29 -14.08
CA THR A 246 4.20 2.77 -13.32
C THR A 246 4.65 2.22 -11.96
N ASN A 247 3.70 2.01 -11.06
CA ASN A 247 3.98 1.20 -9.88
C ASN A 247 4.00 -0.30 -10.25
N THR A 248 4.94 -1.03 -9.68
CA THR A 248 5.21 -2.44 -9.98
C THR A 248 4.00 -3.35 -9.84
N TYR A 249 3.20 -3.18 -8.79
CA TYR A 249 2.04 -4.04 -8.52
C TYR A 249 0.95 -3.98 -9.62
N TYR A 250 0.85 -2.88 -10.38
CA TYR A 250 -0.08 -2.83 -11.53
C TYR A 250 0.36 -3.78 -12.64
N LEU A 251 1.67 -3.79 -12.94
CA LEU A 251 2.21 -4.74 -13.92
C LEU A 251 2.09 -6.17 -13.42
N GLY A 252 2.38 -6.44 -12.13
CA GLY A 252 2.21 -7.75 -11.54
C GLY A 252 0.78 -8.28 -11.68
N ARG A 253 -0.23 -7.44 -11.44
CA ARG A 253 -1.63 -7.82 -11.64
C ARG A 253 -1.99 -8.05 -13.10
N ALA A 254 -1.43 -7.25 -14.01
CA ALA A 254 -1.64 -7.45 -15.45
C ALA A 254 -1.03 -8.78 -15.91
N LEU A 255 0.18 -9.12 -15.47
CA LEU A 255 0.84 -10.39 -15.78
C LEU A 255 0.15 -11.60 -15.14
N LYS A 256 -0.47 -11.47 -13.96
CA LYS A 256 -1.35 -12.53 -13.42
C LYS A 256 -2.55 -12.83 -14.33
N GLN A 257 -3.07 -11.82 -15.04
CA GLN A 257 -4.20 -11.98 -15.97
C GLN A 257 -3.75 -12.41 -17.37
N ASP A 258 -2.63 -11.90 -17.85
CA ASP A 258 -2.03 -12.24 -19.14
C ASP A 258 -0.51 -12.43 -19.00
N PRO A 259 -0.04 -13.67 -18.76
CA PRO A 259 1.38 -13.96 -18.62
C PRO A 259 2.22 -13.68 -19.88
N GLU A 260 1.59 -13.61 -21.07
CA GLU A 260 2.25 -13.33 -22.35
C GLU A 260 2.30 -11.82 -22.68
N LEU A 261 1.86 -10.96 -21.74
CA LEU A 261 1.88 -9.51 -21.93
C LEU A 261 3.31 -9.02 -22.24
N PRO A 262 3.56 -8.37 -23.41
CA PRO A 262 4.89 -8.00 -23.84
C PRO A 262 5.41 -6.73 -23.15
N VAL A 263 5.34 -6.70 -21.83
CA VAL A 263 5.77 -5.58 -20.98
C VAL A 263 6.52 -6.13 -19.78
N THR A 264 7.67 -5.55 -19.48
CA THR A 264 8.48 -5.93 -18.32
C THR A 264 8.99 -4.71 -17.56
N VAL A 265 9.57 -4.91 -16.38
CA VAL A 265 10.19 -3.86 -15.57
C VAL A 265 11.61 -3.58 -16.03
N PHE A 266 12.02 -2.33 -15.87
CA PHE A 266 13.42 -1.93 -15.88
C PHE A 266 13.71 -1.12 -14.62
N TRP A 267 14.77 -1.47 -13.90
CA TRP A 267 15.19 -0.81 -12.68
C TRP A 267 16.10 0.38 -13.02
N PRO A 268 15.62 1.64 -12.92
CA PRO A 268 16.44 2.81 -13.24
C PRO A 268 17.46 3.11 -12.12
N ASN A 269 18.47 3.91 -12.46
CA ASN A 269 19.45 4.45 -11.53
C ASN A 269 20.28 3.38 -10.78
N GLN A 270 20.51 2.20 -11.39
CA GLN A 270 21.24 1.08 -10.76
C GLN A 270 22.75 1.12 -10.96
N ALA A 271 23.29 1.98 -11.82
CA ALA A 271 24.73 2.11 -12.02
C ALA A 271 25.45 2.44 -10.71
N GLU A 272 26.75 2.16 -10.65
CA GLU A 272 27.60 2.52 -9.50
C GLU A 272 27.46 4.03 -9.21
N GLY A 273 27.21 4.38 -7.94
CA GLY A 273 26.90 5.76 -7.53
C GLY A 273 25.51 6.28 -7.90
N GLY A 274 24.67 5.50 -8.60
CA GLY A 274 23.28 5.85 -8.86
C GLY A 274 22.44 5.79 -7.59
N ARG A 275 21.37 6.60 -7.51
CA ARG A 275 20.54 6.70 -6.30
C ARG A 275 19.61 5.50 -6.07
N GLY A 276 19.35 4.70 -7.09
CA GLY A 276 18.40 3.59 -7.01
C GLY A 276 17.00 3.96 -7.49
N VAL A 277 16.10 3.00 -7.36
CA VAL A 277 14.68 3.11 -7.77
C VAL A 277 13.90 3.90 -6.73
N HIS A 278 13.07 4.83 -7.18
CA HIS A 278 12.11 5.50 -6.30
C HIS A 278 11.14 4.47 -5.70
N VAL A 279 11.08 4.44 -4.38
CA VAL A 279 10.12 3.67 -3.61
C VAL A 279 9.21 4.59 -2.79
N ASN A 280 8.02 4.10 -2.51
CA ASN A 280 7.07 4.79 -1.66
C ASN A 280 6.26 3.76 -0.86
N VAL A 281 5.55 4.18 0.16
CA VAL A 281 4.89 3.29 1.11
C VAL A 281 3.38 3.48 1.16
N SER A 282 2.65 2.43 1.51
CA SER A 282 1.44 2.58 2.30
C SER A 282 1.82 2.46 3.75
N GLY A 283 1.23 3.26 4.60
CA GLY A 283 1.61 3.27 6.00
C GLY A 283 0.45 3.66 6.90
N ALA A 284 0.70 3.61 8.19
CA ALA A 284 -0.26 3.92 9.23
C ALA A 284 0.35 4.76 10.35
N GLY A 285 -0.51 5.49 11.04
CA GLY A 285 -0.19 6.20 12.28
C GLY A 285 -1.39 6.19 13.22
N VAL A 286 -1.12 6.30 14.51
CA VAL A 286 -2.16 6.46 15.54
C VAL A 286 -2.73 7.86 15.46
N VAL A 287 -4.05 7.96 15.39
CA VAL A 287 -4.74 9.26 15.36
C VAL A 287 -4.50 10.00 16.67
N LYS A 288 -4.21 11.29 16.58
CA LYS A 288 -3.81 12.12 17.72
C LYS A 288 -4.75 12.04 18.92
N HIS A 289 -6.04 11.93 18.68
CA HIS A 289 -7.07 11.93 19.70
C HIS A 289 -7.76 10.57 19.86
N SER A 290 -7.10 9.48 19.44
CA SER A 290 -7.55 8.14 19.78
C SER A 290 -7.65 7.97 21.29
N ASP A 291 -8.71 7.35 21.77
CA ASP A 291 -8.91 6.98 23.15
C ASP A 291 -8.36 5.57 23.48
N GLN A 292 -7.82 4.88 22.44
CA GLN A 292 -7.23 3.54 22.54
C GLN A 292 -5.83 3.47 21.88
N PRO A 293 -4.89 4.41 22.20
CA PRO A 293 -3.61 4.51 21.49
C PRO A 293 -2.75 3.24 21.60
N GLU A 294 -2.80 2.52 22.73
CA GLU A 294 -2.04 1.28 22.91
C GLU A 294 -2.59 0.15 22.03
N ALA A 295 -3.91 0.02 21.89
CA ALA A 295 -4.52 -0.96 21.00
C ALA A 295 -4.27 -0.63 19.53
N ALA A 296 -4.32 0.67 19.17
CA ALA A 296 -3.98 1.16 17.85
C ALA A 296 -2.52 0.89 17.48
N GLN A 297 -1.59 1.12 18.43
CA GLN A 297 -0.17 0.78 18.27
C GLN A 297 0.01 -0.74 18.05
N ALA A 298 -0.60 -1.58 18.90
CA ALA A 298 -0.52 -3.04 18.76
C ALA A 298 -1.03 -3.52 17.39
N PHE A 299 -2.07 -2.88 16.84
CA PHE A 299 -2.55 -3.19 15.51
C PHE A 299 -1.52 -2.79 14.42
N ILE A 300 -0.87 -1.63 14.54
CA ILE A 300 0.18 -1.21 13.59
C ILE A 300 1.41 -2.13 13.70
N GLU A 301 1.78 -2.55 14.91
CA GLU A 301 2.85 -3.53 15.13
C GLU A 301 2.52 -4.87 14.45
N TRP A 302 1.29 -5.37 14.59
CA TRP A 302 0.84 -6.57 13.91
C TRP A 302 0.90 -6.42 12.38
N LEU A 303 0.50 -5.24 11.85
CA LEU A 303 0.61 -4.94 10.41
C LEU A 303 2.06 -4.94 9.90
N SER A 304 3.05 -4.72 10.77
CA SER A 304 4.48 -4.82 10.43
C SER A 304 5.04 -6.24 10.58
N GLY A 305 4.27 -7.16 11.15
CA GLY A 305 4.67 -8.54 11.42
C GLY A 305 4.45 -9.50 10.24
N GLY A 306 4.94 -10.74 10.40
CA GLY A 306 5.00 -11.74 9.33
C GLY A 306 3.67 -11.98 8.62
N THR A 307 2.59 -12.29 9.34
CA THR A 307 1.28 -12.62 8.76
C THR A 307 0.74 -11.49 7.88
N ALA A 308 0.76 -10.24 8.37
CA ALA A 308 0.27 -9.11 7.62
C ALA A 308 1.16 -8.79 6.42
N GLN A 309 2.48 -8.88 6.59
CA GLN A 309 3.44 -8.61 5.53
C GLN A 309 3.36 -9.64 4.39
N GLU A 310 3.12 -10.92 4.70
CA GLU A 310 2.85 -11.95 3.70
C GLU A 310 1.56 -11.68 2.91
N LEU A 311 0.50 -11.16 3.56
CA LEU A 311 -0.73 -10.75 2.88
C LEU A 311 -0.49 -9.54 1.95
N PHE A 312 0.29 -8.54 2.38
CA PHE A 312 0.69 -7.43 1.51
C PHE A 312 1.46 -7.92 0.28
N ALA A 313 2.40 -8.85 0.47
CA ALA A 313 3.19 -9.41 -0.62
C ALA A 313 2.35 -10.27 -1.56
N GLY A 314 1.60 -11.24 -1.05
CA GLY A 314 0.89 -12.25 -1.84
C GLY A 314 -0.34 -11.69 -2.57
N GLU A 315 -1.23 -11.02 -1.83
CA GLU A 315 -2.50 -10.55 -2.37
C GLU A 315 -2.35 -9.23 -3.13
N ASN A 316 -1.56 -8.29 -2.58
CA ASN A 316 -1.46 -6.96 -3.14
C ASN A 316 -0.32 -6.83 -4.16
N LEU A 317 0.62 -7.77 -4.21
CA LEU A 317 1.84 -7.71 -5.02
C LEU A 317 2.68 -6.45 -4.71
N GLU A 318 2.64 -6.03 -3.46
CA GLU A 318 3.51 -4.99 -2.91
C GLU A 318 4.73 -5.64 -2.25
N TYR A 319 5.83 -4.92 -2.14
CA TYR A 319 6.99 -5.41 -1.39
C TYR A 319 6.70 -5.29 0.11
N PRO A 320 7.06 -6.27 0.93
CA PRO A 320 7.04 -6.11 2.38
C PRO A 320 7.89 -4.90 2.79
N ALA A 321 7.44 -4.16 3.81
CA ALA A 321 8.28 -3.14 4.44
C ALA A 321 9.29 -3.76 5.39
N ASN A 322 8.94 -4.89 6.00
CA ASN A 322 9.84 -5.69 6.80
C ASN A 322 10.79 -6.50 5.90
N PRO A 323 12.10 -6.24 5.94
CA PRO A 323 13.08 -6.90 5.05
C PRO A 323 13.27 -8.40 5.32
N GLU A 324 12.83 -8.90 6.47
CA GLU A 324 12.90 -10.34 6.81
C GLU A 324 11.82 -11.17 6.13
N ILE A 325 10.80 -10.53 5.55
CA ILE A 325 9.67 -11.22 4.92
C ILE A 325 9.90 -11.38 3.41
N PRO A 326 9.71 -12.60 2.86
CA PRO A 326 9.95 -12.85 1.45
C PRO A 326 8.92 -12.12 0.56
N MET A 327 9.38 -11.69 -0.60
CA MET A 327 8.51 -11.18 -1.67
C MET A 327 7.70 -12.31 -2.31
N ALA A 328 6.59 -11.94 -2.97
CA ALA A 328 5.86 -12.89 -3.81
C ALA A 328 6.73 -13.38 -4.99
N ASP A 329 6.59 -14.65 -5.37
CA ASP A 329 7.39 -15.28 -6.45
C ASP A 329 7.38 -14.46 -7.74
N LEU A 330 6.19 -14.01 -8.18
CA LEU A 330 6.05 -13.20 -9.39
C LEU A 330 6.88 -11.91 -9.37
N ILE A 331 7.01 -11.28 -8.21
CA ILE A 331 7.80 -10.05 -8.07
C ILE A 331 9.28 -10.36 -7.99
N SER A 332 9.63 -11.47 -7.36
CA SER A 332 11.03 -11.93 -7.22
C SER A 332 11.67 -12.27 -8.59
N GLU A 333 10.87 -12.70 -9.57
CA GLU A 333 11.32 -12.94 -10.95
C GLU A 333 11.87 -11.71 -11.66
N TRP A 334 11.51 -10.49 -11.20
CA TRP A 334 12.05 -9.24 -11.76
C TRP A 334 13.47 -8.93 -11.29
N GLY A 335 14.02 -9.77 -10.42
CA GLY A 335 15.38 -9.65 -9.87
C GLY A 335 15.52 -8.60 -8.78
N GLU A 336 16.70 -8.58 -8.19
CA GLU A 336 17.06 -7.62 -7.15
C GLU A 336 17.26 -6.22 -7.72
N TYR A 337 16.93 -5.20 -6.93
CA TYR A 337 17.19 -3.82 -7.26
C TYR A 337 17.60 -3.03 -6.01
N ARG A 338 18.37 -1.98 -6.25
CA ARG A 338 18.72 -1.04 -5.20
C ARG A 338 17.68 0.07 -5.12
N GLN A 339 17.12 0.25 -3.92
CA GLN A 339 16.17 1.33 -3.63
C GLN A 339 16.90 2.67 -3.46
N ASP A 340 16.22 3.76 -3.78
CA ASP A 340 16.62 5.08 -3.30
C ASP A 340 16.34 5.14 -1.79
N LEU A 341 17.41 5.35 -1.01
CA LEU A 341 17.36 5.34 0.45
C LEU A 341 17.06 6.71 1.06
N ILE A 342 16.64 7.69 0.25
CA ILE A 342 16.13 8.95 0.79
C ILE A 342 14.94 8.65 1.69
N ASN A 343 14.86 9.31 2.87
CA ASN A 343 13.69 9.14 3.71
C ASN A 343 12.44 9.60 2.95
N VAL A 344 11.45 8.72 2.84
CA VAL A 344 10.24 8.95 2.02
C VAL A 344 9.39 10.13 2.49
N SER A 345 9.59 10.63 3.72
CA SER A 345 8.97 11.86 4.22
C SER A 345 9.37 13.09 3.40
N GLN A 346 10.55 13.07 2.77
CA GLN A 346 11.01 14.15 1.89
C GLN A 346 10.09 14.33 0.68
N ALA A 347 9.51 13.26 0.17
CA ALA A 347 8.50 13.33 -0.89
C ALA A 347 7.29 14.19 -0.43
N GLY A 348 6.86 14.02 0.81
CA GLY A 348 5.78 14.81 1.39
C GLY A 348 6.13 16.28 1.54
N ALA A 349 7.30 16.56 2.11
CA ALA A 349 7.77 17.91 2.34
C ALA A 349 7.87 18.75 1.05
N MET A 350 8.22 18.10 -0.07
CA MET A 350 8.40 18.78 -1.36
C MET A 350 7.23 18.62 -2.32
N GLN A 351 6.17 17.89 -1.96
CA GLN A 351 5.06 17.54 -2.86
C GLN A 351 4.36 18.77 -3.46
N ALA A 352 4.10 19.80 -2.65
CA ALA A 352 3.45 21.01 -3.15
C ALA A 352 4.29 21.75 -4.21
N GLU A 353 5.61 21.80 -4.02
CA GLU A 353 6.52 22.40 -4.98
C GLU A 353 6.68 21.52 -6.23
N ALA A 354 6.66 20.20 -6.08
CA ALA A 354 6.65 19.27 -7.21
C ALA A 354 5.42 19.44 -8.10
N VAL A 355 4.25 19.65 -7.52
CA VAL A 355 3.02 19.97 -8.27
C VAL A 355 3.18 21.24 -9.10
N LYS A 356 3.73 22.31 -8.50
CA LYS A 356 3.99 23.58 -9.21
C LYS A 356 5.04 23.40 -10.32
N LEU A 357 6.07 22.62 -10.07
CA LEU A 357 7.10 22.31 -11.07
C LEU A 357 6.51 21.56 -12.26
N MET A 358 5.70 20.53 -11.99
CA MET A 358 5.03 19.75 -13.06
C MET A 358 4.12 20.65 -13.92
N ASP A 359 3.36 21.56 -13.30
CA ASP A 359 2.52 22.53 -14.00
C ASP A 359 3.37 23.44 -14.90
N ARG A 360 4.46 24.04 -14.37
CA ARG A 360 5.41 24.86 -15.15
C ARG A 360 6.07 24.08 -16.30
N ALA A 361 6.30 22.80 -16.13
CA ALA A 361 6.85 21.92 -17.14
C ALA A 361 5.82 21.48 -18.19
N GLY A 362 4.55 21.82 -18.02
CA GLY A 362 3.45 21.41 -18.92
C GLY A 362 3.04 19.95 -18.73
N TYR A 363 3.39 19.34 -17.64
CA TYR A 363 2.99 17.97 -17.31
C TYR A 363 1.63 18.00 -16.60
N ASN A 364 0.56 17.61 -17.32
CA ASN A 364 -0.83 17.67 -16.88
C ASN A 364 -1.44 16.29 -16.58
#